data_af2a9918768ca7ceea7597b8772fe03a
#
_entry.id   af2a9918768ca7ceea7597b8772fe03a
#
_cell.length_a   1.000
_cell.length_b   1.000
_cell.length_c   1.000
_cell.angle_alpha   90.00
_cell.angle_beta   90.00
_cell.angle_gamma   90.00
#
_symmetry.space_group_name_H-M   'P 1'
#
loop_
_entity.id
_entity.type
_entity.pdbx_description
1 polymer ?
#
loop_
_entity_poly.entity_id
_entity_poly.type
_entity_poly.pdbx_seq_one_letter_code
_entity_poly.pdbx_strand_id
1 'polypeptide(L)'
;MKTTLATIAAIGIALSAGTAHAKSVRVTYDDLNLESVAGQKTLSRRIDKAAREVCGYSYQRIGSLSQQQDARACFKKARAGANEQFATIVESQALGG
;
A
#
# COMPACT_ATOMS: atom_id res chain seq x y z
N MET A 1 -17.77 -38.10 14.57
CA MET A 1 -17.62 -36.95 15.42
C MET A 1 -16.22 -36.39 15.50
N LYS A 2 -15.31 -36.95 14.74
CA LYS A 2 -13.92 -36.51 14.78
C LYS A 2 -13.44 -35.94 13.45
N THR A 3 -14.38 -35.68 12.56
CA THR A 3 -14.09 -35.29 11.18
C THR A 3 -14.21 -33.81 10.92
N THR A 4 -14.51 -33.04 11.94
CA THR A 4 -14.79 -31.61 11.75
C THR A 4 -13.55 -30.72 11.69
N LEU A 5 -12.38 -31.28 11.89
CA LEU A 5 -11.15 -30.49 11.99
C LEU A 5 -10.44 -30.28 10.65
N ALA A 6 -10.85 -30.98 9.61
CA ALA A 6 -10.13 -30.93 8.33
C ALA A 6 -10.52 -29.75 7.43
N THR A 7 -11.64 -29.11 7.70
CA THR A 7 -12.17 -28.10 6.81
C THR A 7 -11.58 -26.70 6.99
N ILE A 8 -10.95 -26.47 8.13
CA ILE A 8 -10.46 -25.11 8.45
C ILE A 8 -9.16 -24.79 7.75
N ALA A 9 -8.36 -25.80 7.46
CA ALA A 9 -7.05 -25.59 6.84
C ALA A 9 -7.14 -25.12 5.39
N ALA A 10 -8.21 -25.49 4.68
CA ALA A 10 -8.36 -25.14 3.26
C ALA A 10 -8.65 -23.64 3.05
N ILE A 11 -9.32 -23.02 4.00
CA ILE A 11 -9.70 -21.61 3.90
C ILE A 11 -8.47 -20.69 4.04
N GLY A 12 -7.57 -21.07 4.93
CA GLY A 12 -6.35 -20.29 5.15
C GLY A 12 -5.43 -20.24 3.94
N ILE A 13 -5.39 -21.31 3.18
CA ILE A 13 -4.53 -21.40 1.98
C ILE A 13 -5.06 -20.50 0.86
N ALA A 14 -6.37 -20.44 0.71
CA ALA A 14 -6.97 -19.61 -0.33
C ALA A 14 -6.71 -18.13 -0.10
N LEU A 15 -6.74 -17.71 1.16
CA LEU A 15 -6.50 -16.32 1.51
C LEU A 15 -5.05 -15.90 1.26
N SER A 16 -4.10 -16.78 1.57
CA SER A 16 -2.70 -16.46 1.36
C SER A 16 -2.33 -16.40 -0.12
N ALA A 17 -2.96 -17.19 -0.95
CA ALA A 17 -2.71 -17.15 -2.38
C ALA A 17 -3.18 -15.84 -3.03
N GLY A 18 -4.27 -15.27 -2.52
CA GLY A 18 -4.79 -14.01 -3.04
C GLY A 18 -3.89 -12.82 -2.76
N THR A 19 -3.09 -12.87 -1.69
CA THR A 19 -2.22 -11.76 -1.33
C THR A 19 -0.84 -11.85 -1.96
N ALA A 20 -0.48 -12.97 -2.59
CA ALA A 20 0.85 -13.17 -3.14
C ALA A 20 1.19 -12.21 -4.29
N HIS A 21 0.20 -11.68 -4.97
CA HIS A 21 0.40 -10.77 -6.09
C HIS A 21 0.30 -9.30 -5.72
N ALA A 22 -0.05 -8.99 -4.49
CA ALA A 22 -0.19 -7.60 -4.05
C ALA A 22 1.19 -7.02 -3.73
N LYS A 23 1.54 -5.94 -4.39
CA LYS A 23 2.74 -5.17 -4.04
C LYS A 23 2.41 -4.29 -2.87
N SER A 24 3.23 -4.38 -1.82
CA SER A 24 3.02 -3.58 -0.62
C SER A 24 3.92 -2.35 -0.62
N VAL A 25 3.34 -1.24 -0.17
CA VAL A 25 4.06 0.02 0.00
C VAL A 25 4.32 0.19 1.49
N ARG A 26 5.58 0.40 1.85
CA ARG A 26 5.97 0.65 3.23
C ARG A 26 6.50 2.06 3.36
N VAL A 27 5.93 2.80 4.30
CA VAL A 27 6.29 4.20 4.53
C VAL A 27 6.46 4.42 6.02
N THR A 28 7.56 5.03 6.40
CA THR A 28 7.82 5.42 7.77
C THR A 28 7.10 6.72 8.08
N TYR A 29 6.45 6.81 9.22
CA TYR A 29 5.70 7.99 9.62
C TYR A 29 5.85 8.35 11.09
N ASP A 30 6.65 7.63 11.85
CA ASP A 30 6.81 7.79 13.29
C ASP A 30 7.34 9.18 13.65
N ASP A 31 8.12 9.78 12.78
CA ASP A 31 8.75 11.08 12.98
C ASP A 31 7.86 12.24 12.54
N LEU A 32 6.64 11.97 12.09
CA LEU A 32 5.73 12.97 11.54
C LEU A 32 4.60 13.26 12.50
N ASN A 33 4.25 14.54 12.60
CA ASN A 33 3.01 14.94 13.25
C ASN A 33 1.89 14.89 12.22
N LEU A 34 1.12 13.82 12.22
CA LEU A 34 0.06 13.58 11.22
C LEU A 34 -1.16 14.46 11.44
N GLU A 35 -1.24 15.17 12.55
CA GLU A 35 -2.31 16.15 12.77
C GLU A 35 -2.00 17.48 12.08
N SER A 36 -0.73 17.74 11.77
CA SER A 36 -0.33 18.97 11.10
C SER A 36 -0.38 18.82 9.58
N VAL A 37 -0.64 19.94 8.90
CA VAL A 37 -0.62 19.99 7.43
C VAL A 37 0.76 19.62 6.89
N ALA A 38 1.81 20.13 7.55
CA ALA A 38 3.20 19.84 7.14
C ALA A 38 3.52 18.36 7.24
N GLY A 39 3.08 17.71 8.32
CA GLY A 39 3.28 16.27 8.49
C GLY A 39 2.54 15.45 7.45
N GLN A 40 1.31 15.83 7.16
CA GLN A 40 0.51 15.14 6.13
C GLN A 40 1.10 15.32 4.73
N LYS A 41 1.62 16.49 4.42
CA LYS A 41 2.31 16.73 3.14
C LYS A 41 3.56 15.86 3.00
N THR A 42 4.35 15.77 4.06
CA THR A 42 5.55 14.95 4.05
C THR A 42 5.19 13.48 3.87
N LEU A 43 4.16 13.02 4.56
CA LEU A 43 3.67 11.65 4.40
C LEU A 43 3.24 11.38 2.96
N SER A 44 2.50 12.29 2.37
CA SER A 44 2.04 12.15 0.97
C SER A 44 3.21 12.02 0.01
N ARG A 45 4.26 12.79 0.20
CA ARG A 45 5.48 12.68 -0.63
C ARG A 45 6.18 11.35 -0.45
N ARG A 46 6.24 10.86 0.78
CA ARG A 46 6.83 9.55 1.08
C ARG A 46 6.02 8.40 0.44
N ILE A 47 4.71 8.50 0.49
CA ILE A 47 3.82 7.53 -0.17
C ILE A 47 4.07 7.53 -1.67
N ASP A 48 4.12 8.70 -2.28
CA ASP A 48 4.39 8.86 -3.71
C ASP A 48 5.72 8.20 -4.11
N LYS A 49 6.76 8.51 -3.38
CA LYS A 49 8.09 7.97 -3.65
C LYS A 49 8.11 6.45 -3.51
N ALA A 50 7.54 5.93 -2.43
CA ALA A 50 7.50 4.49 -2.18
C ALA A 50 6.69 3.76 -3.25
N ALA A 51 5.56 4.32 -3.66
CA ALA A 51 4.73 3.74 -4.71
C ALA A 51 5.47 3.69 -6.05
N ARG A 52 6.22 4.73 -6.38
CA ARG A 52 7.04 4.74 -7.59
C ARG A 52 8.13 3.67 -7.55
N GLU A 53 8.80 3.54 -6.43
CA GLU A 53 9.86 2.56 -6.26
C GLU A 53 9.33 1.13 -6.38
N VAL A 54 8.22 0.84 -5.75
CA VAL A 54 7.60 -0.49 -5.78
C VAL A 54 7.15 -0.86 -7.20
N CYS A 55 6.64 0.12 -7.94
CA CYS A 55 6.10 -0.12 -9.29
C CYS A 55 7.11 0.12 -10.40
N GLY A 56 8.30 0.60 -10.09
CA GLY A 56 9.29 0.97 -11.10
C GLY A 56 8.83 2.12 -11.99
N TYR A 57 7.98 2.99 -11.45
CA TYR A 57 7.47 4.13 -12.20
C TYR A 57 8.41 5.33 -12.07
N SER A 58 8.87 5.84 -13.20
CA SER A 58 9.77 6.98 -13.25
C SER A 58 9.20 8.04 -14.20
N TYR A 59 9.50 9.29 -13.91
CA TYR A 59 9.17 10.38 -14.83
C TYR A 59 9.98 10.31 -16.12
N GLN A 60 11.13 9.66 -16.09
CA GLN A 60 11.89 9.42 -17.30
C GLN A 60 11.25 8.27 -18.08
N ARG A 61 11.13 8.47 -19.38
CA ARG A 61 10.53 7.45 -20.24
C ARG A 61 11.58 6.38 -20.54
N ILE A 62 11.61 5.36 -19.70
CA ILE A 62 12.49 4.21 -19.84
C ILE A 62 11.62 3.00 -20.19
N GLY A 63 11.99 2.28 -21.24
CA GLY A 63 11.29 1.09 -21.67
C GLY A 63 10.18 1.35 -22.68
N SER A 64 9.40 0.33 -22.98
CA SER A 64 8.33 0.41 -23.97
C SER A 64 7.12 1.18 -23.41
N LEU A 65 6.27 1.65 -24.32
CA LEU A 65 5.04 2.33 -23.95
C LEU A 65 4.15 1.44 -23.06
N SER A 66 4.09 0.15 -23.38
CA SER A 66 3.33 -0.82 -22.60
C SER A 66 3.85 -0.92 -21.17
N GLN A 67 5.17 -0.99 -21.00
CA GLN A 67 5.79 -1.05 -19.67
C GLN A 67 5.52 0.23 -18.88
N GLN A 68 5.55 1.38 -19.54
CA GLN A 68 5.25 2.66 -18.89
C GLN A 68 3.80 2.74 -18.42
N GLN A 69 2.87 2.26 -19.22
CA GLN A 69 1.45 2.23 -18.85
C GLN A 69 1.20 1.30 -17.68
N ASP A 70 1.84 0.15 -17.66
CA ASP A 70 1.72 -0.81 -16.57
C ASP A 70 2.30 -0.23 -15.28
N ALA A 71 3.45 0.41 -15.34
CA ALA A 71 4.07 1.05 -14.20
C ALA A 71 3.21 2.17 -13.64
N ARG A 72 2.61 2.96 -14.51
CA ARG A 72 1.71 4.04 -14.11
C ARG A 72 0.44 3.51 -13.44
N ALA A 73 -0.16 2.46 -13.98
CA ALA A 73 -1.33 1.84 -13.39
C ALA A 73 -1.01 1.26 -12.01
N CYS A 74 0.13 0.60 -11.88
CA CYS A 74 0.63 0.09 -10.60
C CYS A 74 0.80 1.21 -9.60
N PHE A 75 1.44 2.31 -10.00
CA PHE A 75 1.68 3.48 -9.15
C PHE A 75 0.38 4.08 -8.62
N LYS A 76 -0.60 4.29 -9.50
CA LYS A 76 -1.89 4.85 -9.09
C LYS A 76 -2.60 3.96 -8.07
N LYS A 77 -2.58 2.66 -8.30
CA LYS A 77 -3.21 1.69 -7.42
C LYS A 77 -2.50 1.60 -6.08
N ALA A 78 -1.18 1.56 -6.10
CA ALA A 78 -0.37 1.49 -4.88
C ALA A 78 -0.54 2.75 -4.04
N ARG A 79 -0.55 3.91 -4.68
CA ARG A 79 -0.76 5.19 -4.00
C ARG A 79 -2.14 5.30 -3.38
N ALA A 80 -3.17 4.90 -4.10
CA ALA A 80 -4.54 4.93 -3.59
C ALA A 80 -4.71 4.02 -2.38
N GLY A 81 -4.17 2.80 -2.45
CA GLY A 81 -4.23 1.86 -1.33
C GLY A 81 -3.49 2.36 -0.10
N ALA A 82 -2.30 2.94 -0.29
CA ALA A 82 -1.54 3.52 0.81
C ALA A 82 -2.26 4.72 1.43
N ASN A 83 -2.85 5.58 0.61
CA ASN A 83 -3.61 6.73 1.10
C ASN A 83 -4.80 6.30 1.95
N GLU A 84 -5.50 5.24 1.58
CA GLU A 84 -6.59 4.71 2.39
C GLU A 84 -6.11 4.23 3.76
N GLN A 85 -5.02 3.49 3.79
CA GLN A 85 -4.46 2.96 5.04
C GLN A 85 -3.99 4.10 5.94
N PHE A 86 -3.30 5.08 5.40
CA PHE A 86 -2.80 6.19 6.18
C PHE A 86 -3.91 7.16 6.59
N ALA A 87 -4.96 7.29 5.82
CA ALA A 87 -6.14 8.06 6.24
C ALA A 87 -6.73 7.50 7.53
N THR A 88 -6.80 6.19 7.66
CA THR A 88 -7.26 5.53 8.89
C THR A 88 -6.33 5.84 10.06
N ILE A 89 -5.03 5.82 9.84
CA ILE A 89 -4.05 6.12 10.89
C ILE A 89 -4.15 7.58 11.34
N VAL A 90 -4.25 8.50 10.38
CA VAL A 90 -4.39 9.94 10.67
C VAL A 90 -5.63 10.20 11.49
N GLU A 91 -6.74 9.60 11.10
CA GLU A 91 -8.02 9.73 11.80
C GLU A 91 -7.93 9.18 13.22
N SER A 92 -7.28 8.03 13.39
CA SER A 92 -7.07 7.42 14.69
C SER A 92 -6.25 8.32 15.62
N GLN A 93 -5.21 8.95 15.11
CA GLN A 93 -4.38 9.88 15.90
C GLN A 93 -5.15 11.15 16.26
N ALA A 94 -5.96 11.67 15.37
CA ALA A 94 -6.80 12.84 15.64
C ALA A 94 -7.80 12.60 16.75
N LEU A 95 -8.24 11.34 16.95
CA LEU A 95 -9.14 10.97 18.03
C LEU A 95 -8.42 10.68 19.36
N GLY A 96 -7.13 10.96 19.44
CA GLY A 96 -6.35 10.79 20.64
C GLY A 96 -5.87 9.38 20.88
N GLY A 97 -5.95 8.54 19.88
CA GLY A 97 -5.48 7.15 19.95
C GLY A 97 -3.98 6.99 19.81
#